data_767506ea141c97a6356c1b8a27f61ab9
#
_entry.id   767506ea141c97a6356c1b8a27f61ab9
#
_cell.length_a   1.000
_cell.length_b   1.000
_cell.length_c   1.000
_cell.angle_alpha   90.00
_cell.angle_beta   90.00
_cell.angle_gamma   90.00
#
_symmetry.space_group_name_H-M   'P 1'
#
loop_
_entity.id
_entity.type
_entity.pdbx_description
1 polymer ?
#
loop_
_entity_poly.entity_id
_entity_poly.type
_entity_poly.pdbx_seq_one_letter_code
_entity_poly.pdbx_strand_id
1 'polypeptide(L)'
;MMIEENLAIASRRGKRPGLSWALKEEERSHFRELLKELDLGLEDRLTARVGLLSGGQRQALTLLMAAMNHPKLLLLDEHTAALDPKTAEKVLALTQKVIARDHLTSLMITHNMRDALRFGNRLVMMNAGRIVVDVGGEEKKRLTIPDLLNLFEKASGEELDNDRMILG
;
A
#
# COMPACT_ATOMS: atom_id res chain seq x y z
N MET A 1 16.00 -1.38 -15.98
CA MET A 1 15.81 0.08 -15.88
C MET A 1 16.45 0.59 -14.61
N MET A 2 17.01 1.81 -14.64
CA MET A 2 17.56 2.51 -13.48
C MET A 2 16.46 3.08 -12.59
N ILE A 3 16.79 3.45 -11.35
CA ILE A 3 15.84 4.08 -10.41
C ILE A 3 15.31 5.39 -11.02
N GLU A 4 16.18 6.26 -11.51
CA GLU A 4 15.78 7.54 -12.11
C GLU A 4 14.86 7.39 -13.32
N GLU A 5 15.06 6.36 -14.15
CA GLU A 5 14.20 6.07 -15.30
C GLU A 5 12.79 5.67 -14.85
N ASN A 6 12.68 4.84 -13.82
CA ASN A 6 11.39 4.44 -13.25
C ASN A 6 10.64 5.65 -12.66
N LEU A 7 11.34 6.50 -11.88
CA LEU A 7 10.76 7.72 -11.31
C LEU A 7 10.33 8.69 -12.41
N ALA A 8 11.11 8.85 -13.48
CA ALA A 8 10.76 9.70 -14.61
C ALA A 8 9.48 9.22 -15.33
N ILE A 9 9.34 7.92 -15.54
CA ILE A 9 8.11 7.35 -16.11
C ILE A 9 6.92 7.58 -15.19
N ALA A 10 7.11 7.34 -13.88
CA ALA A 10 6.04 7.56 -12.90
C ALA A 10 5.61 9.03 -12.82
N SER A 11 6.56 9.99 -12.81
CA SER A 11 6.29 11.42 -12.75
C SER A 11 5.53 11.97 -13.97
N ARG A 12 5.69 11.30 -15.11
CA ARG A 12 5.06 11.68 -16.39
C ARG A 12 3.71 10.98 -16.63
N ARG A 13 3.29 10.10 -15.72
CA ARG A 13 2.00 9.41 -15.83
C ARG A 13 0.84 10.41 -15.89
N GLY A 14 -0.02 10.29 -16.90
CA GLY A 14 -1.15 11.20 -17.13
C GLY A 14 -0.79 12.53 -17.80
N LYS A 15 0.49 12.78 -18.10
CA LYS A 15 0.94 13.97 -18.84
C LYS A 15 1.19 13.62 -20.30
N ARG A 16 1.00 14.59 -21.21
CA ARG A 16 1.37 14.40 -22.61
C ARG A 16 2.88 14.20 -22.72
N PRO A 17 3.36 13.17 -23.44
CA PRO A 17 4.79 12.98 -23.62
C PRO A 17 5.40 14.16 -24.38
N GLY A 18 6.39 14.81 -23.78
CA GLY A 18 7.21 15.80 -24.46
C GLY A 18 8.29 15.10 -25.32
N LEU A 19 8.88 15.83 -26.25
CA LEU A 19 9.95 15.31 -27.13
C LEU A 19 11.28 15.03 -26.40
N SER A 20 11.46 15.51 -25.17
CA SER A 20 12.70 15.31 -24.41
C SER A 20 12.58 14.08 -23.52
N TRP A 21 13.35 13.04 -23.85
CA TRP A 21 13.52 11.84 -23.01
C TRP A 21 14.66 12.01 -21.98
N ALA A 22 15.53 12.99 -22.17
CA ALA A 22 16.65 13.23 -21.26
C ALA A 22 16.14 13.78 -19.92
N LEU A 23 16.59 13.16 -18.83
CA LEU A 23 16.37 13.66 -17.48
C LEU A 23 17.23 14.92 -17.27
N LYS A 24 16.58 15.99 -16.86
CA LYS A 24 17.26 17.24 -16.46
C LYS A 24 17.84 17.08 -15.03
N GLU A 25 18.87 17.84 -14.72
CA GLU A 25 19.48 17.79 -13.38
C GLU A 25 18.51 18.25 -12.28
N GLU A 26 17.58 19.14 -12.61
CA GLU A 26 16.50 19.57 -11.70
C GLU A 26 15.58 18.40 -11.32
N GLU A 27 15.22 17.53 -12.30
CA GLU A 27 14.43 16.34 -12.07
C GLU A 27 15.18 15.32 -11.19
N ARG A 28 16.50 15.14 -11.43
CA ARG A 28 17.34 14.27 -10.61
C ARG A 28 17.45 14.78 -9.17
N SER A 29 17.62 16.07 -9.00
CA SER A 29 17.65 16.69 -7.67
C SER A 29 16.34 16.47 -6.92
N HIS A 30 15.21 16.67 -7.59
CA HIS A 30 13.89 16.39 -7.02
C HIS A 30 13.73 14.91 -6.64
N PHE A 31 14.16 13.99 -7.48
CA PHE A 31 14.10 12.55 -7.18
C PHE A 31 15.00 12.16 -6.00
N ARG A 32 16.17 12.79 -5.84
CA ARG A 32 17.01 12.59 -4.65
C ARG A 32 16.30 12.99 -3.37
N GLU A 33 15.62 14.15 -3.37
CA GLU A 33 14.87 14.60 -2.19
C GLU A 33 13.72 13.64 -1.84
N LEU A 34 12.96 13.17 -2.85
CA LEU A 34 11.91 12.18 -2.63
C LEU A 34 12.46 10.84 -2.09
N LEU A 35 13.61 10.40 -2.59
CA LEU A 35 14.25 9.16 -2.14
C LEU A 35 14.82 9.26 -0.73
N LYS A 36 15.34 10.41 -0.32
CA LYS A 36 15.80 10.67 1.06
C LYS A 36 14.69 10.44 2.08
N GLU A 37 13.45 10.79 1.74
CA GLU A 37 12.30 10.58 2.64
C GLU A 37 12.03 9.10 2.96
N LEU A 38 12.49 8.19 2.09
CA LEU A 38 12.36 6.75 2.30
C LEU A 38 13.34 6.22 3.36
N ASP A 39 14.42 6.92 3.63
CA ASP A 39 15.49 6.52 4.58
C ASP A 39 16.04 5.11 4.29
N LEU A 40 16.34 4.84 3.01
CA LEU A 40 16.78 3.53 2.50
C LEU A 40 18.10 3.59 1.72
N GLY A 41 18.77 4.76 1.71
CA GLY A 41 20.02 5.00 0.98
C GLY A 41 19.88 4.90 -0.54
N LEU A 42 18.70 5.23 -1.07
CA LEU A 42 18.42 5.19 -2.51
C LEU A 42 18.74 6.52 -3.21
N GLU A 43 18.84 7.61 -2.48
CA GLU A 43 19.12 8.96 -2.98
C GLU A 43 20.47 9.05 -3.70
N ASP A 44 21.47 8.25 -3.25
CA ASP A 44 22.80 8.20 -3.87
C ASP A 44 22.93 7.13 -4.97
N ARG A 45 21.82 6.44 -5.28
CA ARG A 45 21.79 5.27 -6.18
C ARG A 45 20.86 5.45 -7.38
N LEU A 46 20.61 6.68 -7.83
CA LEU A 46 19.70 6.99 -8.94
C LEU A 46 19.97 6.18 -10.21
N THR A 47 21.24 5.96 -10.55
CA THR A 47 21.67 5.20 -11.73
C THR A 47 21.76 3.69 -11.50
N ALA A 48 21.46 3.21 -10.28
CA ALA A 48 21.43 1.78 -10.00
C ALA A 48 20.22 1.12 -10.67
N ARG A 49 20.40 -0.13 -11.13
CA ARG A 49 19.29 -0.93 -11.67
C ARG A 49 18.35 -1.38 -10.57
N VAL A 50 17.04 -1.23 -10.77
CA VAL A 50 16.01 -1.63 -9.79
C VAL A 50 16.09 -3.13 -9.44
N GLY A 51 16.54 -3.97 -10.37
CA GLY A 51 16.77 -5.41 -10.10
C GLY A 51 17.83 -5.71 -9.03
N LEU A 52 18.71 -4.74 -8.69
CA LEU A 52 19.74 -4.87 -7.65
C LEU A 52 19.25 -4.41 -6.27
N LEU A 53 18.02 -3.94 -6.16
CA LEU A 53 17.42 -3.50 -4.91
C LEU A 53 16.91 -4.70 -4.09
N SER A 54 16.97 -4.57 -2.76
CA SER A 54 16.28 -5.52 -1.88
C SER A 54 14.77 -5.47 -2.09
N GLY A 55 14.04 -6.49 -1.62
CA GLY A 55 12.58 -6.52 -1.69
C GLY A 55 11.95 -5.28 -1.10
N GLY A 56 12.34 -4.88 0.12
CA GLY A 56 11.84 -3.70 0.80
C GLY A 56 12.16 -2.38 0.08
N GLN A 57 13.39 -2.22 -0.43
CA GLN A 57 13.77 -1.06 -1.23
C GLN A 57 12.94 -0.94 -2.49
N ARG A 58 12.64 -2.07 -3.13
CA ARG A 58 11.81 -2.12 -4.34
C ARG A 58 10.35 -1.75 -4.04
N GLN A 59 9.79 -2.26 -2.93
CA GLN A 59 8.44 -1.91 -2.49
C GLN A 59 8.33 -0.43 -2.10
N ALA A 60 9.29 0.11 -1.36
CA ALA A 60 9.34 1.52 -1.02
C ALA A 60 9.43 2.42 -2.26
N LEU A 61 10.26 2.05 -3.25
CA LEU A 61 10.33 2.77 -4.53
C LEU A 61 8.99 2.70 -5.28
N THR A 62 8.34 1.53 -5.30
CA THR A 62 7.03 1.34 -5.95
C THR A 62 5.95 2.20 -5.29
N LEU A 63 5.92 2.24 -3.95
CA LEU A 63 5.03 3.09 -3.18
C LEU A 63 5.25 4.58 -3.52
N LEU A 64 6.51 5.04 -3.52
CA LEU A 64 6.85 6.41 -3.91
C LEU A 64 6.34 6.74 -5.31
N MET A 65 6.61 5.87 -6.28
CA MET A 65 6.15 6.01 -7.67
C MET A 65 4.62 6.06 -7.81
N ALA A 66 3.90 5.34 -6.96
CA ALA A 66 2.43 5.34 -6.94
C ALA A 66 1.87 6.63 -6.33
N ALA A 67 2.54 7.18 -5.30
CA ALA A 67 2.07 8.33 -4.55
C ALA A 67 2.52 9.69 -5.13
N MET A 68 3.65 9.76 -5.84
CA MET A 68 4.31 11.02 -6.23
C MET A 68 3.47 11.99 -7.08
N ASN A 69 2.41 11.50 -7.74
CA ASN A 69 1.47 12.33 -8.50
C ASN A 69 0.16 12.61 -7.74
N HIS A 70 0.13 12.46 -6.43
CA HIS A 70 -1.02 12.67 -5.56
C HIS A 70 -2.31 12.03 -6.12
N PRO A 71 -2.38 10.69 -6.22
CA PRO A 71 -3.53 10.00 -6.77
C PRO A 71 -4.76 10.24 -5.89
N LYS A 72 -5.95 10.27 -6.50
CA LYS A 72 -7.22 10.38 -5.76
C LYS A 72 -7.48 9.14 -4.88
N LEU A 73 -6.97 8.00 -5.28
CA LEU A 73 -7.07 6.73 -4.57
C LEU A 73 -5.78 5.94 -4.75
N LEU A 74 -5.18 5.49 -3.64
CA LEU A 74 -4.04 4.60 -3.60
C LEU A 74 -4.51 3.19 -3.24
N LEU A 75 -4.30 2.23 -4.14
CA LEU A 75 -4.61 0.82 -3.91
C LEU A 75 -3.33 0.07 -3.55
N LEU A 76 -3.35 -0.63 -2.43
CA LEU A 76 -2.23 -1.40 -1.90
C LEU A 76 -2.68 -2.85 -1.69
N ASP A 77 -2.28 -3.73 -2.60
CA ASP A 77 -2.66 -5.13 -2.57
C ASP A 77 -1.49 -5.97 -2.05
N GLU A 78 -1.62 -6.47 -0.82
CA GLU A 78 -0.63 -7.31 -0.11
C GLU A 78 0.83 -6.86 -0.28
N HIS A 79 1.08 -5.57 -0.33
CA HIS A 79 2.35 -4.96 -0.74
C HIS A 79 3.54 -5.29 0.17
N THR A 80 3.33 -5.99 1.28
CA THR A 80 4.38 -6.43 2.22
C THR A 80 4.47 -7.95 2.38
N ALA A 81 3.60 -8.73 1.72
CA ALA A 81 3.47 -10.17 1.95
C ALA A 81 4.77 -10.97 1.64
N ALA A 82 5.55 -10.52 0.65
CA ALA A 82 6.80 -11.19 0.25
C ALA A 82 8.06 -10.69 1.01
N LEU A 83 7.88 -9.89 2.06
CA LEU A 83 8.98 -9.32 2.83
C LEU A 83 9.16 -10.05 4.17
N ASP A 84 10.39 -10.05 4.68
CA ASP A 84 10.65 -10.47 6.06
C ASP A 84 9.96 -9.50 7.05
N PRO A 85 9.61 -9.95 8.27
CA PRO A 85 8.81 -9.16 9.21
C PRO A 85 9.38 -7.77 9.53
N LYS A 86 10.71 -7.66 9.66
CA LYS A 86 11.38 -6.41 10.00
C LYS A 86 11.32 -5.41 8.83
N THR A 87 11.47 -5.91 7.62
CA THR A 87 11.38 -5.11 6.40
C THR A 87 9.92 -4.72 6.11
N ALA A 88 8.96 -5.63 6.31
CA ALA A 88 7.54 -5.36 6.19
C ALA A 88 7.09 -4.21 7.11
N GLU A 89 7.51 -4.24 8.39
CA GLU A 89 7.20 -3.17 9.35
C GLU A 89 7.73 -1.80 8.91
N LYS A 90 8.95 -1.74 8.36
CA LYS A 90 9.51 -0.50 7.82
C LYS A 90 8.71 0.02 6.63
N VAL A 91 8.32 -0.86 5.70
CA VAL A 91 7.52 -0.47 4.53
C VAL A 91 6.12 -0.02 4.95
N LEU A 92 5.49 -0.67 5.93
CA LEU A 92 4.20 -0.26 6.47
C LEU A 92 4.27 1.11 7.16
N ALA A 93 5.31 1.36 7.96
CA ALA A 93 5.53 2.66 8.59
C ALA A 93 5.73 3.77 7.54
N LEU A 94 6.49 3.49 6.48
CA LEU A 94 6.68 4.39 5.36
C LEU A 94 5.36 4.65 4.62
N THR A 95 4.55 3.60 4.39
CA THR A 95 3.23 3.72 3.77
C THR A 95 2.33 4.68 4.54
N GLN A 96 2.28 4.56 5.87
CA GLN A 96 1.54 5.49 6.72
C GLN A 96 2.05 6.93 6.59
N LYS A 97 3.38 7.11 6.62
CA LYS A 97 4.00 8.43 6.49
C LYS A 97 3.61 9.10 5.18
N VAL A 98 3.67 8.37 4.06
CA VAL A 98 3.31 8.89 2.72
C VAL A 98 1.82 9.22 2.64
N ILE A 99 0.94 8.32 3.11
CA ILE A 99 -0.51 8.55 3.11
C ILE A 99 -0.88 9.79 3.95
N ALA A 100 -0.28 9.94 5.13
CA ALA A 100 -0.55 11.05 6.03
C ALA A 100 -0.03 12.38 5.48
N ARG A 101 1.20 12.41 4.95
CA ARG A 101 1.83 13.59 4.36
C ARG A 101 1.01 14.16 3.20
N ASP A 102 0.56 13.29 2.32
CA ASP A 102 -0.11 13.67 1.07
C ASP A 102 -1.64 13.61 1.18
N HIS A 103 -2.17 13.35 2.39
CA HIS A 103 -3.62 13.22 2.66
C HIS A 103 -4.33 12.27 1.68
N LEU A 104 -3.70 11.14 1.33
CA LEU A 104 -4.21 10.22 0.34
C LEU A 104 -5.39 9.40 0.87
N THR A 105 -6.42 9.25 0.05
CA THR A 105 -7.40 8.19 0.24
C THR A 105 -6.75 6.87 -0.18
N SER A 106 -6.76 5.87 0.72
CA SER A 106 -6.11 4.59 0.45
C SER A 106 -7.00 3.40 0.79
N LEU A 107 -6.90 2.35 -0.01
CA LEU A 107 -7.46 1.04 0.26
C LEU A 107 -6.31 0.03 0.31
N MET A 108 -6.12 -0.59 1.48
CA MET A 108 -5.10 -1.61 1.71
C MET A 108 -5.75 -2.98 1.87
N ILE A 109 -5.31 -3.93 1.06
CA ILE A 109 -5.69 -5.35 1.17
C ILE A 109 -4.55 -6.06 1.90
N THR A 110 -4.91 -6.83 2.92
CA THR A 110 -3.98 -7.64 3.69
C THR A 110 -4.69 -8.86 4.28
N HIS A 111 -3.98 -9.98 4.38
CA HIS A 111 -4.44 -11.15 5.12
C HIS A 111 -3.95 -11.14 6.60
N ASN A 112 -3.18 -10.13 6.99
CA ASN A 112 -2.68 -9.98 8.36
C ASN A 112 -3.69 -9.17 9.20
N MET A 113 -4.36 -9.84 10.14
CA MET A 113 -5.38 -9.21 11.01
C MET A 113 -4.81 -8.10 11.90
N ARG A 114 -3.55 -8.20 12.34
CA ARG A 114 -2.89 -7.15 13.14
C ARG A 114 -2.76 -5.86 12.31
N ASP A 115 -2.34 -6.00 11.05
CA ASP A 115 -2.20 -4.87 10.15
C ASP A 115 -3.56 -4.28 9.81
N ALA A 116 -4.57 -5.12 9.56
CA ALA A 116 -5.94 -4.68 9.29
C ALA A 116 -6.53 -3.87 10.46
N LEU A 117 -6.29 -4.26 11.71
CA LEU A 117 -6.70 -3.51 12.90
C LEU A 117 -5.91 -2.22 13.10
N ARG A 118 -4.59 -2.26 12.84
CA ARG A 118 -3.66 -1.15 13.10
C ARG A 118 -3.79 -0.02 12.09
N PHE A 119 -3.97 -0.34 10.80
CA PHE A 119 -3.95 0.64 9.70
C PHE A 119 -5.35 1.05 9.27
N GLY A 120 -5.46 2.30 8.76
CA GLY A 120 -6.72 2.84 8.27
C GLY A 120 -7.75 3.16 9.36
N ASN A 121 -8.81 3.86 8.99
CA ASN A 121 -9.90 4.27 9.86
C ASN A 121 -11.18 3.42 9.69
N ARG A 122 -11.22 2.54 8.70
CA ARG A 122 -12.31 1.59 8.42
C ARG A 122 -11.71 0.24 8.08
N LEU A 123 -12.35 -0.83 8.52
CA LEU A 123 -11.98 -2.20 8.25
C LEU A 123 -13.15 -2.91 7.59
N VAL A 124 -12.86 -3.58 6.48
CA VAL A 124 -13.83 -4.39 5.75
C VAL A 124 -13.27 -5.80 5.64
N MET A 125 -14.06 -6.81 6.01
CA MET A 125 -13.72 -8.20 5.71
C MET A 125 -14.65 -8.73 4.63
N MET A 126 -14.08 -9.52 3.74
CA MET A 126 -14.79 -10.14 2.63
C MET A 126 -14.72 -11.65 2.72
N ASN A 127 -15.82 -12.30 2.40
CA ASN A 127 -15.93 -13.75 2.25
C ASN A 127 -16.81 -14.06 1.03
N ALA A 128 -16.43 -15.03 0.20
CA ALA A 128 -17.15 -15.45 -0.99
C ALA A 128 -17.65 -14.30 -1.89
N GLY A 129 -16.85 -13.22 -2.02
CA GLY A 129 -17.20 -12.05 -2.83
C GLY A 129 -18.15 -11.05 -2.17
N ARG A 130 -18.53 -11.26 -0.90
CA ARG A 130 -19.42 -10.38 -0.13
C ARG A 130 -18.69 -9.73 1.03
N ILE A 131 -19.16 -8.55 1.44
CA ILE A 131 -18.69 -7.89 2.66
C ILE A 131 -19.44 -8.54 3.83
N VAL A 132 -18.66 -9.16 4.74
CA VAL A 132 -19.20 -9.83 5.94
C VAL A 132 -18.96 -9.03 7.22
N VAL A 133 -17.96 -8.17 7.25
CA VAL A 133 -17.69 -7.22 8.34
C VAL A 133 -17.36 -5.86 7.76
N ASP A 134 -17.96 -4.81 8.31
CA ASP A 134 -17.68 -3.42 7.94
C ASP A 134 -17.76 -2.54 9.20
N VAL A 135 -16.60 -2.15 9.72
CA VAL A 135 -16.48 -1.40 10.96
C VAL A 135 -15.53 -0.21 10.79
N GLY A 136 -15.82 0.90 11.45
CA GLY A 136 -15.04 2.11 11.35
C GLY A 136 -15.01 2.95 12.62
N GLY A 137 -14.21 4.03 12.59
CA GLY A 137 -14.15 5.02 13.66
C GLY A 137 -13.80 4.42 15.02
N GLU A 138 -14.55 4.78 16.05
CA GLU A 138 -14.32 4.36 17.43
C GLU A 138 -14.58 2.85 17.65
N GLU A 139 -15.47 2.26 16.90
CA GLU A 139 -15.73 0.82 16.96
C GLU A 139 -14.49 0.03 16.55
N LYS A 140 -13.90 0.36 15.38
CA LYS A 140 -12.65 -0.27 14.92
C LYS A 140 -11.52 -0.17 15.94
N LYS A 141 -11.38 0.98 16.60
CA LYS A 141 -10.29 1.20 17.58
C LYS A 141 -10.36 0.29 18.81
N ARG A 142 -11.55 -0.22 19.13
CA ARG A 142 -11.79 -1.10 20.29
C ARG A 142 -11.67 -2.57 19.96
N LEU A 143 -11.68 -2.93 18.66
CA LEU A 143 -11.62 -4.32 18.24
C LEU A 143 -10.27 -4.94 18.54
N THR A 144 -10.34 -6.17 19.02
CA THR A 144 -9.20 -7.08 19.16
C THR A 144 -9.23 -8.15 18.05
N ILE A 145 -8.13 -8.91 17.90
CA ILE A 145 -8.11 -10.05 16.97
C ILE A 145 -9.20 -11.09 17.29
N PRO A 146 -9.40 -11.50 18.56
CA PRO A 146 -10.50 -12.39 18.91
C PRO A 146 -11.88 -11.85 18.52
N ASP A 147 -12.13 -10.55 18.73
CA ASP A 147 -13.41 -9.94 18.33
C ASP A 147 -13.62 -10.02 16.82
N LEU A 148 -12.57 -9.76 16.05
CA LEU A 148 -12.61 -9.83 14.59
C LEU A 148 -12.89 -11.25 14.08
N LEU A 149 -12.27 -12.27 14.70
CA LEU A 149 -12.54 -13.67 14.40
C LEU A 149 -14.00 -14.05 14.70
N ASN A 150 -14.51 -13.65 15.88
CA ASN A 150 -15.89 -13.89 16.25
C ASN A 150 -16.90 -13.23 15.30
N LEU A 151 -16.61 -12.01 14.84
CA LEU A 151 -17.46 -11.33 13.84
C LEU A 151 -17.46 -12.08 12.51
N PHE A 152 -16.29 -12.55 12.09
CA PHE A 152 -16.15 -13.33 10.86
C PHE A 152 -16.90 -14.67 10.94
N GLU A 153 -16.75 -15.42 12.04
CA GLU A 153 -17.40 -16.71 12.25
C GLU A 153 -18.94 -16.57 12.25
N LYS A 154 -19.47 -15.57 12.96
CA LYS A 154 -20.91 -15.29 12.98
C LYS A 154 -21.44 -14.99 11.59
N ALA A 155 -20.82 -14.06 10.88
CA ALA A 155 -21.26 -13.64 9.55
C ALA A 155 -21.13 -14.77 8.51
N SER A 156 -20.08 -15.60 8.59
CA SER A 156 -19.87 -16.75 7.70
C SER A 156 -20.81 -17.92 8.05
N GLY A 157 -21.14 -18.13 9.33
CA GLY A 157 -22.06 -19.14 9.79
C GLY A 157 -23.50 -18.85 9.37
N GLU A 158 -23.96 -17.62 9.48
CA GLU A 158 -25.28 -17.18 9.03
C GLU A 158 -25.46 -17.31 7.49
N GLU A 159 -24.40 -17.11 6.71
CA GLU A 159 -24.45 -17.35 5.25
C GLU A 159 -24.62 -18.84 4.92
N LEU A 160 -23.91 -19.73 5.61
CA LEU A 160 -24.00 -21.17 5.40
C LEU A 160 -25.40 -21.72 5.75
N ASP A 161 -26.03 -21.17 6.79
CA ASP A 161 -27.40 -21.56 7.18
C ASP A 161 -28.44 -21.00 6.19
N ASN A 162 -28.27 -19.79 5.68
CA ASN A 162 -29.15 -19.23 4.63
C ASN A 162 -29.03 -19.98 3.30
N ASP A 163 -27.83 -20.35 2.86
CA ASP A 163 -27.64 -21.13 1.63
C ASP A 163 -28.21 -22.54 1.77
N ARG A 164 -28.17 -23.15 2.95
CA ARG A 164 -28.85 -24.45 3.22
C ARG A 164 -30.36 -24.34 3.21
N MET A 165 -30.94 -23.22 3.66
CA MET A 165 -32.38 -22.98 3.60
C MET A 165 -32.90 -22.72 2.16
N ILE A 166 -32.06 -22.23 1.27
CA ILE A 166 -32.43 -21.94 -0.13
C ILE A 166 -32.30 -23.21 -1.01
N LEU A 167 -31.42 -24.15 -0.62
CA LEU A 167 -31.14 -25.39 -1.36
C LEU A 167 -31.91 -26.62 -0.83
N GLY A 168 -32.65 -26.49 0.24
CA GLY A 168 -33.59 -27.51 0.78
C GLY A 168 -34.99 -27.24 0.35
#